data_fb120041ab418953c7f7ebcfa9188f5e
#
_entry.id   fb120041ab418953c7f7ebcfa9188f5e
#
_cell.length_a   1.000
_cell.length_b   1.000
_cell.length_c   1.000
_cell.angle_alpha   90.00
_cell.angle_beta   90.00
_cell.angle_gamma   90.00
#
_symmetry.space_group_name_H-M   'P 1'
#
loop_
_entity.id
_entity.type
_entity.pdbx_description
1 polymer ?
#
loop_
_entity_poly.entity_id
_entity_poly.type
_entity_poly.pdbx_seq_one_letter_code
_entity_poly.pdbx_strand_id
1 'polypeptide(L)' 'MSIEIVTATLNDVDRLRALRLAALKDAPNAFGAKFEDEIKKPLSDWQDRLKNTTWCFVVAEGVDIGLLAVDVAD' A
#
# COMPACT_ATOMS: atom_id res chain seq x y z
N MET A 1 16.65 -14.70 -8.61
CA MET A 1 15.88 -13.62 -7.97
C MET A 1 14.59 -14.21 -7.43
N SER A 2 14.33 -14.07 -6.14
CA SER A 2 13.10 -14.56 -5.55
C SER A 2 12.14 -13.40 -5.28
N ILE A 3 10.89 -13.61 -5.66
CA ILE A 3 9.82 -12.64 -5.42
C ILE A 3 8.79 -13.29 -4.52
N GLU A 4 8.40 -12.58 -3.47
CA GLU A 4 7.39 -13.02 -2.52
C GLU A 4 6.20 -12.07 -2.53
N ILE A 5 5.02 -12.62 -2.32
CA ILE A 5 3.80 -11.84 -2.10
C ILE A 5 3.41 -12.02 -0.64
N VAL A 6 3.41 -10.92 0.10
CA VAL A 6 3.16 -10.93 1.54
C VAL A 6 1.87 -10.18 1.83
N THR A 7 0.90 -10.85 2.46
CA THR A 7 -0.36 -10.22 2.84
C THR A 7 -0.13 -9.24 4.00
N ALA A 8 -0.62 -8.01 3.84
CA ALA A 8 -0.52 -7.00 4.88
C ALA A 8 -1.48 -7.28 6.02
N THR A 9 -1.04 -7.01 7.25
CA THR A 9 -1.86 -7.07 8.45
C THR A 9 -2.02 -5.65 9.03
N LEU A 10 -2.86 -5.51 10.06
CA LEU A 10 -3.02 -4.21 10.74
C LEU A 10 -1.71 -3.68 11.32
N ASN A 11 -0.76 -4.57 11.63
CA ASN A 11 0.56 -4.17 12.12
C ASN A 11 1.44 -3.55 11.02
N ASP A 12 1.05 -3.69 9.74
CA ASP A 12 1.80 -3.20 8.59
C ASP A 12 1.31 -1.83 8.11
N VAL A 13 0.52 -1.12 8.91
CA VAL A 13 -0.09 0.15 8.50
C VAL A 13 0.96 1.20 8.10
N ASP A 14 2.05 1.31 8.83
CA ASP A 14 3.13 2.27 8.51
C ASP A 14 3.85 1.88 7.21
N ARG A 15 4.06 0.59 7.01
CA ARG A 15 4.68 0.06 5.80
C ARG A 15 3.80 0.30 4.57
N LEU A 16 2.50 0.06 4.69
CA LEU A 16 1.54 0.34 3.63
C LEU A 16 1.55 1.82 3.25
N ARG A 17 1.46 2.68 4.27
CA ARG A 17 1.46 4.13 4.07
C ARG A 17 2.74 4.58 3.36
N ALA A 18 3.90 4.14 3.83
CA ALA A 18 5.18 4.52 3.26
C ALA A 18 5.30 4.11 1.79
N LEU A 19 4.92 2.89 1.45
CA LEU A 19 4.96 2.39 0.08
C LEU A 19 3.99 3.14 -0.83
N ARG A 20 2.76 3.39 -0.35
CA ARG A 20 1.75 4.10 -1.13
C ARG A 20 2.18 5.53 -1.43
N LEU A 21 2.71 6.23 -0.42
CA LEU A 21 3.19 7.60 -0.59
C LEU A 21 4.40 7.68 -1.52
N ALA A 22 5.32 6.73 -1.43
CA ALA A 22 6.46 6.66 -2.33
C ALA A 22 6.01 6.45 -3.78
N ALA A 23 5.06 5.55 -4.01
CA ALA A 23 4.53 5.28 -5.34
C ALA A 23 3.83 6.50 -5.95
N LEU A 24 3.04 7.22 -5.15
CA LEU A 24 2.36 8.44 -5.60
C LEU A 24 3.34 9.56 -5.92
N LYS A 25 4.42 9.64 -5.18
CA LYS A 25 5.47 10.64 -5.42
C LYS A 25 6.24 10.36 -6.71
N ASP A 26 6.49 9.09 -7.01
CA ASP A 26 7.21 8.67 -8.22
C ASP A 26 6.35 8.77 -9.47
N ALA A 27 5.05 8.50 -9.35
CA ALA A 27 4.14 8.48 -10.50
C ALA A 27 2.83 9.19 -10.16
N PRO A 28 2.85 10.53 -10.02
CA PRO A 28 1.70 11.28 -9.52
C PRO A 28 0.46 11.20 -10.41
N ASN A 29 0.61 10.89 -11.68
CA ASN A 29 -0.51 10.82 -12.62
C ASN A 29 -1.06 9.40 -12.83
N ALA A 30 -0.45 8.39 -12.19
CA ALA A 30 -0.79 6.99 -12.47
C ALA A 30 -1.96 6.45 -11.65
N PHE A 31 -2.29 7.05 -10.50
CA PHE A 31 -3.18 6.44 -9.53
C PHE A 31 -4.49 7.18 -9.28
N GLY A 32 -4.74 8.29 -9.94
CA GLY A 32 -5.95 9.08 -9.70
C GLY A 32 -6.04 9.70 -8.31
N ALA A 33 -5.07 9.50 -7.45
CA ALA A 33 -4.97 10.07 -6.12
C ALA A 33 -3.74 10.98 -6.06
N LYS A 34 -3.80 12.01 -5.22
CA LYS A 34 -2.69 12.97 -5.10
C LYS A 34 -1.91 12.73 -3.82
N PHE A 35 -0.60 12.80 -3.91
CA PHE A 35 0.29 12.67 -2.77
C PHE A 35 -0.08 13.65 -1.65
N GLU A 36 -0.36 14.91 -2.00
CA GLU A 36 -0.69 15.96 -1.02
C GLU A 36 -1.96 15.63 -0.23
N ASP A 37 -2.92 14.97 -0.85
CA ASP A 37 -4.17 14.57 -0.20
C ASP A 37 -3.93 13.36 0.69
N GLU A 38 -3.18 12.39 0.19
CA GLU A 38 -2.93 11.14 0.91
C GLU A 38 -2.08 11.33 2.15
N ILE A 39 -1.07 12.21 2.09
CA ILE A 39 -0.17 12.44 3.22
C ILE A 39 -0.89 13.09 4.41
N LYS A 40 -1.99 13.79 4.16
CA LYS A 40 -2.77 14.46 5.20
C LYS A 40 -3.76 13.52 5.90
N LYS A 41 -4.01 12.35 5.36
CA LYS A 41 -4.98 11.42 5.94
C LYS A 41 -4.49 10.89 7.29
N PRO A 42 -5.39 10.82 8.29
CA PRO A 42 -5.02 10.30 9.59
C PRO A 42 -4.74 8.80 9.55
N LEU A 43 -4.05 8.31 10.58
CA LEU A 43 -3.72 6.90 10.69
C LEU A 43 -4.96 6.00 10.61
N SER A 44 -6.10 6.45 11.15
CA SER A 44 -7.35 5.69 11.12
C SER A 44 -7.81 5.38 9.69
N ASP A 45 -7.61 6.29 8.73
CA ASP A 45 -7.94 6.04 7.33
C ASP A 45 -7.10 4.92 6.74
N TRP A 46 -5.81 4.88 7.07
CA TRP A 46 -4.91 3.82 6.63
C TRP A 46 -5.25 2.48 7.26
N GLN A 47 -5.65 2.49 8.53
CA GLN A 47 -6.12 1.29 9.22
C GLN A 47 -7.43 0.76 8.59
N ASP A 48 -8.36 1.65 8.23
CA ASP A 48 -9.60 1.28 7.57
C ASP A 48 -9.36 0.64 6.21
N ARG A 49 -8.38 1.12 5.46
CA ARG A 49 -7.98 0.50 4.19
C ARG A 49 -7.56 -0.95 4.39
N LEU A 50 -6.78 -1.23 5.43
CA LEU A 50 -6.34 -2.59 5.73
C LEU A 50 -7.49 -3.49 6.19
N LYS A 51 -8.52 -2.92 6.82
CA LYS A 51 -9.70 -3.67 7.25
C LYS A 51 -10.64 -3.98 6.09
N ASN A 52 -10.80 -3.07 5.15
CA ASN A 52 -11.81 -3.13 4.10
C ASN A 52 -11.30 -3.75 2.80
N THR A 53 -10.00 -3.76 2.59
CA THR A 53 -9.38 -4.27 1.38
C THR A 53 -8.17 -5.11 1.75
N THR A 54 -7.97 -6.22 1.07
CA THR A 54 -6.76 -7.02 1.24
C THR A 54 -5.62 -6.37 0.47
N TRP A 55 -4.56 -6.02 1.17
CA TRP A 55 -3.35 -5.48 0.57
C TRP A 55 -2.22 -6.48 0.63
N CYS A 56 -1.42 -6.54 -0.42
CA CYS A 56 -0.26 -7.41 -0.48
C CYS A 56 0.97 -6.61 -0.88
N PHE A 57 2.08 -6.90 -0.23
CA PHE A 57 3.38 -6.36 -0.59
C PHE A 57 4.07 -7.30 -1.56
N VAL A 58 4.64 -6.76 -2.62
CA VAL A 58 5.51 -7.50 -3.52
C VAL A 58 6.94 -7.26 -3.06
N VAL A 59 7.61 -8.33 -2.64
CA VAL A 59 8.95 -8.25 -2.03
C VAL A 59 9.94 -8.98 -2.91
N ALA A 60 11.03 -8.33 -3.28
CA ALA A 60 12.14 -8.94 -4.00
C ALA A 60 13.40 -8.81 -3.16
N GLU A 61 13.99 -9.96 -2.81
CA GLU A 61 15.25 -10.01 -2.05
C GLU A 61 15.22 -9.18 -0.77
N GLY A 62 14.07 -9.25 -0.05
CA GLY A 62 13.90 -8.53 1.21
C GLY A 62 13.52 -7.05 1.07
N VAL A 63 13.29 -6.58 -0.15
CA VAL A 63 12.94 -5.18 -0.43
C VAL A 63 11.53 -5.09 -1.00
N ASP A 64 10.73 -4.19 -0.45
CA ASP A 64 9.39 -3.91 -0.97
C ASP A 64 9.50 -3.20 -2.32
N ILE A 65 9.02 -3.83 -3.39
CA ILE A 65 9.08 -3.27 -4.74
C ILE A 65 7.73 -2.95 -5.32
N GLY A 66 6.66 -3.36 -4.67
CA GLY A 66 5.31 -3.10 -5.19
C GLY A 66 4.24 -3.32 -4.14
N LEU A 67 3.03 -2.92 -4.50
CA LEU A 67 1.86 -2.97 -3.63
C LEU A 67 0.65 -3.36 -4.48
N LEU A 68 -0.13 -4.33 -4.02
CA LEU A 68 -1.34 -4.79 -4.69
C LEU A 68 -2.54 -4.67 -3.74
N ALA A 69 -3.65 -4.19 -4.28
CA ALA A 69 -4.93 -4.23 -3.59
C ALA A 69 -5.78 -5.32 -4.24
N VAL A 70 -6.31 -6.22 -3.42
CA VAL A 70 -7.13 -7.33 -3.90
C VAL A 70 -8.52 -7.19 -3.30
N ASP A 71 -9.51 -6.95 -4.16
CA ASP A 71 -10.90 -6.96 -3.73
C ASP A 71 -11.46 -8.36 -3.89
N VAL A 72 -11.96 -8.90 -2.78
CA VAL A 72 -12.64 -10.18 -2.83
C VAL A 72 -14.09 -9.92 -3.20
N ALA A 73 -14.45 -10.25 -4.44
CA ALA A 73 -15.84 -10.17 -4.87
C ALA A 73 -16.61 -11.36 -4.30
N ASP A 74 -17.68 -11.07 -3.61
CA ASP A 74 -18.60 -12.10 -3.12
C ASP A 74 -19.49 -12.62 -4.26
#